data_0a170dbb59e3b9469c5439858f15343a
#
_entry.id   0a170dbb59e3b9469c5439858f15343a
#
_cell.length_a   1.000
_cell.length_b   1.000
_cell.length_c   1.000
_cell.angle_alpha   90.00
_cell.angle_beta   90.00
_cell.angle_gamma   90.00
#
_symmetry.space_group_name_H-M   'P 1'
#
loop_
_entity.id
_entity.type
_entity.pdbx_description
1 polymer ?
#
loop_
_entity_poly.entity_id
_entity_poly.type
_entity_poly.pdbx_seq_one_letter_code
_entity_poly.pdbx_strand_id
1 'polypeptide(L)'
;MKVVLDIETDELNASVVNCIVAKNMDTNVYTVFDPSNMYSFKNWSKNIDQYIMHNGLSFDAPVLNRLLGTNIKPSQVLDTLILSQLFNPMRDGGHGLGAWGDRFK
;
A
#
# COMPACT_ATOMS: atom_id res chain seq x y z
N MET A 1 1.97 -3.45 14.54
CA MET A 1 0.81 -2.78 13.89
C MET A 1 0.68 -3.31 12.47
N LYS A 2 -0.52 -3.69 12.10
CA LYS A 2 -0.85 -4.09 10.72
C LYS A 2 -1.61 -2.95 10.07
N VAL A 3 -1.22 -2.56 8.85
CA VAL A 3 -1.86 -1.45 8.13
C VAL A 3 -2.24 -1.84 6.72
N VAL A 4 -3.41 -1.38 6.28
CA VAL A 4 -3.76 -1.30 4.86
C VAL A 4 -3.21 0.03 4.38
N LEU A 5 -2.41 0.00 3.32
CA LEU A 5 -1.71 1.18 2.84
C LEU A 5 -1.88 1.33 1.35
N ASP A 6 -2.15 2.56 0.93
CA ASP A 6 -2.25 2.95 -0.47
C ASP A 6 -1.46 4.23 -0.69
N ILE A 7 -0.80 4.33 -1.84
CA ILE A 7 -0.04 5.53 -2.21
C ILE A 7 -0.52 6.09 -3.53
N GLU A 8 -0.38 7.40 -3.68
CA GLU A 8 -0.57 8.10 -4.95
C GLU A 8 0.73 8.79 -5.34
N THR A 9 1.11 8.63 -6.59
CA THR A 9 2.35 9.16 -7.15
C THR A 9 2.06 10.03 -8.36
N ASP A 10 3.11 10.75 -8.83
CA ASP A 10 3.01 11.60 -10.01
C ASP A 10 2.82 10.79 -11.31
N GLU A 11 3.42 9.60 -11.39
CA GLU A 11 3.33 8.74 -12.59
C GLU A 11 3.77 7.31 -12.27
N LEU A 12 3.64 6.39 -13.23
CA LEU A 12 4.05 5.00 -13.05
C LEU A 12 5.54 4.86 -12.73
N ASN A 13 6.39 5.64 -13.40
CA ASN A 13 7.81 5.73 -13.05
C ASN A 13 7.98 6.85 -12.03
N ALA A 14 7.51 6.59 -10.82
CA ALA A 14 7.32 7.61 -9.81
C ALA A 14 8.60 8.32 -9.41
N SER A 15 8.55 9.64 -9.36
CA SER A 15 9.60 10.51 -8.81
C SER A 15 9.16 11.21 -7.53
N VAL A 16 7.84 11.29 -7.28
CA VAL A 16 7.26 11.92 -6.08
C VAL A 16 6.10 11.09 -5.56
N VAL A 17 6.05 10.88 -4.25
CA VAL A 17 4.87 10.34 -3.56
C VAL A 17 4.02 11.53 -3.11
N ASN A 18 2.82 11.66 -3.67
CA ASN A 18 1.93 12.77 -3.39
C ASN A 18 1.07 12.56 -2.15
N CYS A 19 0.67 11.32 -1.89
CA CYS A 19 -0.21 10.99 -0.77
C CYS A 19 0.00 9.54 -0.35
N ILE A 20 -0.06 9.31 0.96
CA ILE A 20 -0.13 7.97 1.55
C ILE A 20 -1.32 7.94 2.50
N VAL A 21 -2.18 6.95 2.32
CA VAL A 21 -3.28 6.68 3.24
C VAL A 21 -3.03 5.33 3.90
N ALA A 22 -2.99 5.32 5.21
CA ALA A 22 -2.76 4.11 5.99
C ALA A 22 -3.91 3.92 6.99
N LYS A 23 -4.48 2.71 7.01
CA LYS A 23 -5.48 2.34 7.99
C LYS A 23 -4.91 1.28 8.93
N ASN A 24 -4.86 1.59 10.22
CA ASN A 24 -4.49 0.62 11.25
C ASN A 24 -5.61 -0.40 11.39
N MET A 25 -5.31 -1.67 11.15
CA MET A 25 -6.32 -2.74 11.17
C MET A 25 -6.81 -3.08 12.58
N ASP A 26 -6.02 -2.77 13.60
CA ASP A 26 -6.39 -3.06 15.00
C ASP A 26 -7.32 -1.99 15.58
N THR A 27 -7.11 -0.74 15.20
CA THR A 27 -7.84 0.41 15.78
C THR A 27 -8.83 1.05 14.81
N ASN A 28 -8.77 0.71 13.51
CA ASN A 28 -9.52 1.35 12.43
C ASN A 28 -9.21 2.86 12.25
N VAL A 29 -8.11 3.33 12.80
CA VAL A 29 -7.68 4.73 12.67
C VAL A 29 -6.94 4.91 11.35
N TYR A 30 -7.33 5.98 10.62
CA TYR A 30 -6.64 6.39 9.39
C TYR A 30 -5.55 7.40 9.71
N THR A 31 -4.42 7.24 9.04
CA THR A 31 -3.33 8.22 9.05
C THR A 31 -3.04 8.61 7.61
N VAL A 32 -2.97 9.91 7.33
CA VAL A 32 -2.75 10.44 5.98
C VAL A 32 -1.45 11.23 5.97
N PHE A 33 -0.61 10.93 4.99
CA PHE A 33 0.61 11.67 4.73
C PHE A 33 0.46 12.41 3.40
N ASP A 34 0.59 13.72 3.44
CA ASP A 34 0.61 14.60 2.28
C ASP A 34 1.99 15.26 2.15
N PRO A 35 2.24 16.12 1.15
CA PRO A 35 3.55 16.74 1.01
C PRO A 35 4.03 17.53 2.24
N SER A 36 3.11 18.01 3.07
CA SER A 36 3.47 18.80 4.27
C SER A 36 4.06 17.96 5.39
N ASN A 37 3.72 16.67 5.46
CA ASN A 37 4.16 15.76 6.53
C ASN A 37 4.78 14.46 6.01
N MET A 38 5.08 14.37 4.73
CA MET A 38 5.65 13.17 4.12
C MET A 38 6.97 12.75 4.76
N TYR A 39 7.77 13.71 5.22
CA TYR A 39 9.04 13.46 5.88
C TYR A 39 8.92 12.60 7.14
N SER A 40 7.76 12.56 7.77
CA SER A 40 7.54 11.79 9.00
C SER A 40 7.18 10.32 8.73
N PHE A 41 6.85 9.97 7.48
CA PHE A 41 6.41 8.62 7.14
C PHE A 41 7.46 7.56 7.44
N LYS A 42 8.72 7.82 7.09
CA LYS A 42 9.81 6.86 7.30
C LYS A 42 9.90 6.43 8.77
N ASN A 43 9.85 7.40 9.69
CA ASN A 43 9.94 7.10 11.11
C ASN A 43 8.68 6.41 11.63
N TRP A 44 7.51 6.89 11.20
CA TRP A 44 6.23 6.30 11.56
C TRP A 44 6.13 4.83 11.08
N SER A 45 6.64 4.53 9.89
CA SER A 45 6.58 3.21 9.28
C SER A 45 7.36 2.15 10.06
N LYS A 46 8.30 2.56 10.91
CA LYS A 46 9.06 1.62 11.76
C LYS A 46 8.17 0.86 12.75
N ASN A 47 6.98 1.35 13.02
CA ASN A 47 6.00 0.70 13.91
C ASN A 47 5.14 -0.33 13.19
N ILE A 48 5.30 -0.48 11.88
CA ILE A 48 4.49 -1.39 11.07
C ILE A 48 5.17 -2.75 10.98
N ASP A 49 4.44 -3.80 11.38
CA ASP A 49 4.89 -5.18 11.27
C ASP A 49 4.50 -5.79 9.93
N GLN A 50 3.29 -5.49 9.47
CA GLN A 50 2.76 -6.02 8.22
C GLN A 50 2.02 -4.95 7.44
N TYR A 51 2.30 -4.92 6.13
CA TYR A 51 1.63 -4.07 5.16
C TYR A 51 0.66 -4.90 4.35
N ILE A 52 -0.56 -4.40 4.18
CA ILE A 52 -1.55 -4.95 3.26
C ILE A 52 -1.68 -3.94 2.13
N MET A 53 -1.24 -4.33 0.94
CA MET A 53 -1.14 -3.44 -0.22
C MET A 53 -1.65 -4.15 -1.46
N HIS A 54 -2.27 -3.41 -2.37
CA HIS A 54 -2.64 -3.91 -3.69
C HIS A 54 -1.52 -3.58 -4.68
N ASN A 55 -0.88 -4.62 -5.25
CA ASN A 55 0.33 -4.49 -6.07
C ASN A 55 1.53 -3.90 -5.31
N GLY A 56 1.57 -4.10 -3.99
CA GLY A 56 2.59 -3.50 -3.13
C GLY A 56 3.99 -4.03 -3.37
N LEU A 57 4.14 -5.32 -3.69
CA LEU A 57 5.44 -5.93 -3.97
C LEU A 57 6.08 -5.39 -5.23
N SER A 58 5.28 -5.08 -6.27
CA SER A 58 5.78 -4.58 -7.56
C SER A 58 5.88 -3.07 -7.62
N PHE A 59 5.09 -2.33 -6.84
CA PHE A 59 5.01 -0.88 -6.95
C PHE A 59 5.21 -0.14 -5.63
N ASP A 60 4.26 -0.27 -4.67
CA ASP A 60 4.23 0.59 -3.48
C ASP A 60 5.50 0.44 -2.63
N ALA A 61 5.90 -0.77 -2.30
CA ALA A 61 7.07 -1.00 -1.46
C ALA A 61 8.37 -0.54 -2.13
N PRO A 62 8.66 -0.92 -3.39
CA PRO A 62 9.85 -0.39 -4.07
C PRO A 62 9.87 1.13 -4.19
N VAL A 63 8.73 1.76 -4.48
CA VAL A 63 8.62 3.22 -4.59
C VAL A 63 8.90 3.89 -3.25
N LEU A 64 8.28 3.41 -2.16
CA LEU A 64 8.50 3.96 -0.83
C LEU A 64 9.96 3.80 -0.38
N ASN A 65 10.56 2.64 -0.62
CA ASN A 65 11.96 2.39 -0.28
C ASN A 65 12.90 3.34 -1.04
N ARG A 66 12.61 3.57 -2.31
CA ARG A 66 13.44 4.42 -3.18
C ARG A 66 13.27 5.91 -2.86
N LEU A 67 12.03 6.38 -2.73
CA LEU A 67 11.74 7.81 -2.62
C LEU A 67 11.75 8.32 -1.18
N LEU A 68 11.33 7.51 -0.21
CA LEU A 68 11.24 7.92 1.19
C LEU A 68 12.28 7.26 2.09
N GLY A 69 13.13 6.40 1.54
CA GLY A 69 14.19 5.76 2.28
C GLY A 69 13.72 4.74 3.32
N THR A 70 12.54 4.18 3.16
CA THR A 70 12.03 3.09 4.01
C THR A 70 12.76 1.79 3.69
N ASN A 71 12.60 0.78 4.54
CA ASN A 71 13.16 -0.55 4.35
C ASN A 71 12.06 -1.60 4.48
N ILE A 72 11.05 -1.49 3.62
CA ILE A 72 9.95 -2.45 3.58
C ILE A 72 10.45 -3.72 2.91
N LYS A 73 10.35 -4.84 3.62
CA LYS A 73 10.78 -6.14 3.12
C LYS A 73 9.62 -6.89 2.47
N PRO A 74 9.85 -7.67 1.41
CA PRO A 74 8.79 -8.49 0.79
C PRO A 74 8.05 -9.37 1.80
N SER A 75 8.73 -9.88 2.81
CA SER A 75 8.12 -10.71 3.86
C SER A 75 7.11 -9.97 4.72
N GLN A 76 7.11 -8.62 4.71
CA GLN A 76 6.19 -7.79 5.47
C GLN A 76 4.94 -7.41 4.65
N VAL A 77 4.91 -7.72 3.35
CA VAL A 77 3.83 -7.27 2.45
C VAL A 77 2.91 -8.43 2.12
N LEU A 78 1.63 -8.26 2.46
CA LEU A 78 0.54 -9.08 1.93
C LEU A 78 -0.02 -8.35 0.71
N ASP A 79 0.28 -8.89 -0.49
CA ASP A 79 -0.12 -8.27 -1.74
C ASP A 79 -1.46 -8.82 -2.21
N THR A 80 -2.49 -8.00 -2.14
CA THR A 80 -3.85 -8.42 -2.48
C THR A 80 -4.05 -8.64 -3.98
N LEU A 81 -3.23 -8.02 -4.84
CA LEU A 81 -3.26 -8.30 -6.28
C LEU A 81 -2.80 -9.73 -6.56
N ILE A 82 -1.70 -10.16 -5.94
CA ILE A 82 -1.19 -11.53 -6.09
C ILE A 82 -2.20 -12.53 -5.58
N LEU A 83 -2.80 -12.29 -4.40
CA LEU A 83 -3.84 -13.15 -3.86
C LEU A 83 -5.05 -13.24 -4.80
N SER A 84 -5.47 -12.11 -5.37
CA SER A 84 -6.58 -12.07 -6.33
C SER A 84 -6.27 -12.93 -7.56
N GLN A 85 -5.06 -12.84 -8.10
CA GLN A 85 -4.65 -13.62 -9.27
C GLN A 85 -4.54 -15.12 -8.97
N LEU A 86 -4.10 -15.49 -7.77
CA LEU A 86 -3.98 -16.88 -7.35
C LEU A 86 -5.34 -17.54 -7.13
N PHE A 87 -6.28 -16.85 -6.50
CA PHE A 87 -7.58 -17.42 -6.14
C PHE A 87 -8.64 -17.29 -7.23
N ASN A 88 -8.52 -16.34 -8.13
CA ASN A 88 -9.46 -16.15 -9.23
C ASN A 88 -8.79 -15.48 -10.43
N PRO A 89 -7.93 -16.20 -11.19
CA PRO A 89 -7.17 -15.62 -12.31
C PRO A 89 -8.04 -15.03 -13.42
N MET A 90 -9.26 -15.55 -13.61
CA MET A 90 -10.19 -15.15 -14.66
C MET A 90 -11.34 -14.29 -14.14
N ARG A 91 -11.10 -13.56 -13.05
CA ARG A 91 -12.12 -12.76 -12.38
C ARG A 91 -12.73 -11.69 -13.31
N ASP A 92 -14.06 -11.67 -13.41
CA ASP A 92 -14.80 -10.64 -14.11
C ASP A 92 -14.59 -9.28 -13.41
N GLY A 93 -14.33 -8.23 -14.18
CA GLY A 93 -14.02 -6.91 -13.67
C GLY A 93 -12.55 -6.72 -13.26
N GLY A 94 -11.71 -7.76 -13.46
CA GLY A 94 -10.28 -7.71 -13.18
C GLY A 94 -9.91 -7.86 -11.70
N HIS A 95 -8.69 -7.47 -11.37
CA HIS A 95 -8.11 -7.64 -10.04
C HIS A 95 -7.89 -6.32 -9.29
N GLY A 96 -8.46 -5.22 -9.79
CA GLY A 96 -8.34 -3.92 -9.14
C GLY A 96 -9.00 -3.90 -7.77
N LEU A 97 -8.47 -3.07 -6.87
CA LEU A 97 -8.99 -2.95 -5.52
C LEU A 97 -10.45 -2.51 -5.47
N GLY A 98 -10.86 -1.61 -6.37
CA GLY A 98 -12.25 -1.18 -6.47
C GLY A 98 -13.20 -2.30 -6.85
N ALA A 99 -12.79 -3.22 -7.75
CA ALA A 99 -13.59 -4.38 -8.14
C ALA A 99 -13.81 -5.33 -6.96
N TRP A 100 -12.79 -5.56 -6.14
CA TRP A 100 -12.92 -6.34 -4.92
C TRP A 100 -13.78 -5.63 -3.86
N GLY A 101 -13.65 -4.31 -3.75
CA GLY A 101 -14.48 -3.52 -2.85
C GLY A 101 -15.95 -3.63 -3.17
N ASP A 102 -16.32 -3.60 -4.45
CA ASP A 102 -17.71 -3.77 -4.89
C ASP A 102 -18.27 -5.17 -4.56
N ARG A 103 -17.41 -6.18 -4.63
CA ARG A 103 -17.82 -7.56 -4.30
C ARG A 103 -18.15 -7.73 -2.81
N PHE A 104 -17.48 -7.00 -1.94
CA PHE A 104 -17.58 -7.15 -0.48
C PHE A 104 -18.44 -6.09 0.21
N LYS A 105 -19.14 -5.29 -0.56
CA LYS A 105 -20.11 -4.35 -0.01
C LYS A 105 -21.32 -5.04 0.61
#